data_59467c88c2e330000b0bcf41feb4b953
#
_entry.id   59467c88c2e330000b0bcf41feb4b953
#
_cell.length_a   1.000
_cell.length_b   1.000
_cell.length_c   1.000
_cell.angle_alpha   90.00
_cell.angle_beta   90.00
_cell.angle_gamma   90.00
#
_symmetry.space_group_name_H-M   'P 1'
#
loop_
_entity.id
_entity.type
_entity.pdbx_description
1 polymer ?
#
loop_
_entity_poly.entity_id
_entity_poly.type
_entity_poly.pdbx_seq_one_letter_code
_entity_poly.pdbx_strand_id
1 'polypeptide(L)'
;MYTPPVQRRNFLTSTLGAALMSTMAASGNRADAAQPTGAKVAPEFYVWRQYILKNGTQPRRLADFLQNAAIPALNRLGHTPIGVFEVMAGLPSPTLFVLTPSSSLESLLAIEAGLERDDAFMRAADPYLNAPATDPVYLRQELSLLTAFPNVPRVEVPAATAAKGPRLFELRTYESHNERAHRAKVRMFTDMGEVDIFRKVGLTPVFFARTFVGPRMPSLVYMLVHENMAGREKSWDAFRTSPDWKTLAATPGFSDAEIVTNITTVFLRPAAYSQI
;
A
#
# COMPACT_ATOMS: atom_id res chain seq x y z
N MET A 1 -18.27 -50.54 15.41
CA MET A 1 -17.86 -51.31 14.22
C MET A 1 -18.99 -51.32 13.22
N TYR A 2 -19.02 -50.40 12.33
CA TYR A 2 -19.72 -50.57 11.05
C TYR A 2 -19.44 -49.30 10.20
N THR A 3 -18.64 -49.46 9.19
CA THR A 3 -18.35 -48.46 8.15
C THR A 3 -19.19 -48.81 6.91
N PRO A 4 -19.97 -47.89 6.30
CA PRO A 4 -20.54 -48.12 4.99
C PRO A 4 -19.68 -47.47 3.88
N PRO A 5 -19.71 -48.00 2.65
CA PRO A 5 -18.80 -47.64 1.57
C PRO A 5 -19.29 -46.43 0.74
N VAL A 6 -18.32 -45.70 0.21
CA VAL A 6 -18.51 -44.58 -0.71
C VAL A 6 -18.87 -45.09 -2.09
N GLN A 7 -20.01 -44.68 -2.62
CA GLN A 7 -20.41 -44.91 -4.04
C GLN A 7 -19.84 -43.80 -4.94
N ARG A 8 -19.02 -44.19 -5.90
CA ARG A 8 -18.63 -43.39 -7.05
C ARG A 8 -19.78 -43.35 -8.06
N ARG A 9 -20.18 -42.16 -8.46
CA ARG A 9 -21.08 -41.99 -9.61
C ARG A 9 -20.28 -41.43 -10.79
N ASN A 10 -20.14 -42.28 -11.81
CA ASN A 10 -19.71 -41.90 -13.16
C ASN A 10 -20.82 -41.08 -13.85
N PHE A 11 -20.42 -40.00 -14.53
CA PHE A 11 -21.29 -39.40 -15.55
C PHE A 11 -20.65 -39.53 -16.93
N LEU A 12 -21.42 -40.19 -17.77
CA LEU A 12 -21.14 -40.51 -19.16
C LEU A 12 -21.20 -39.29 -20.06
N THR A 13 -20.30 -39.30 -21.01
CA THR A 13 -20.27 -38.54 -22.26
C THR A 13 -21.45 -38.86 -23.16
N SER A 14 -21.99 -37.87 -23.87
CA SER A 14 -22.65 -38.07 -25.16
C SER A 14 -22.43 -36.90 -26.10
N THR A 15 -21.96 -37.28 -27.25
CA THR A 15 -21.64 -36.50 -28.45
C THR A 15 -22.86 -36.41 -29.39
N LEU A 16 -22.75 -35.43 -30.34
CA LEU A 16 -23.35 -35.33 -31.67
C LEU A 16 -24.68 -34.61 -31.87
N GLY A 17 -24.63 -33.68 -32.82
CA GLY A 17 -25.75 -33.30 -33.67
C GLY A 17 -25.62 -31.98 -34.42
N ALA A 18 -24.88 -31.99 -35.52
CA ALA A 18 -25.16 -31.49 -36.87
C ALA A 18 -25.82 -30.08 -37.10
N ALA A 19 -25.22 -29.44 -38.08
CA ALA A 19 -25.48 -28.19 -38.75
C ALA A 19 -26.90 -27.96 -39.30
N LEU A 20 -27.34 -26.69 -39.34
CA LEU A 20 -28.20 -26.13 -40.36
C LEU A 20 -27.83 -24.70 -40.63
N MET A 21 -27.36 -24.42 -41.86
CA MET A 21 -27.20 -23.09 -42.43
C MET A 21 -28.60 -22.52 -42.73
N SER A 22 -28.81 -21.30 -42.35
CA SER A 22 -29.86 -20.42 -42.91
C SER A 22 -29.30 -19.01 -43.06
N THR A 23 -29.09 -18.63 -44.29
CA THR A 23 -28.85 -17.27 -44.75
C THR A 23 -30.11 -16.44 -44.58
N MET A 24 -30.03 -15.32 -43.88
CA MET A 24 -30.95 -14.19 -44.05
C MET A 24 -30.26 -12.87 -43.95
N ALA A 25 -30.71 -11.97 -44.78
CA ALA A 25 -30.19 -10.75 -45.26
C ALA A 25 -29.91 -9.65 -44.20
N ALA A 26 -28.99 -8.78 -44.56
CA ALA A 26 -28.62 -7.57 -43.92
C ALA A 26 -29.78 -6.61 -43.62
N SER A 27 -29.89 -6.18 -42.37
CA SER A 27 -30.46 -4.88 -42.00
C SER A 27 -29.42 -4.16 -41.13
N GLY A 28 -28.86 -3.08 -41.67
CA GLY A 28 -27.86 -2.29 -40.99
C GLY A 28 -28.44 -1.62 -39.75
N ASN A 29 -27.98 -2.05 -38.61
CA ASN A 29 -28.04 -1.25 -37.39
C ASN A 29 -26.58 -0.95 -37.02
N ARG A 30 -26.15 0.32 -37.19
CA ARG A 30 -24.94 0.80 -36.63
C ARG A 30 -25.04 0.67 -35.12
N ALA A 31 -24.51 -0.43 -34.58
CA ALA A 31 -24.22 -0.49 -33.18
C ALA A 31 -23.16 0.61 -32.90
N ASP A 32 -23.51 1.60 -32.10
CA ASP A 32 -22.56 2.50 -31.45
C ASP A 32 -21.45 1.63 -30.85
N ALA A 33 -20.25 1.81 -31.38
CA ALA A 33 -19.07 1.22 -30.79
C ALA A 33 -18.92 1.85 -29.40
N ALA A 34 -19.32 1.12 -28.36
CA ALA A 34 -19.02 1.47 -26.99
C ALA A 34 -17.51 1.70 -26.92
N GLN A 35 -17.11 2.94 -26.66
CA GLN A 35 -15.72 3.28 -26.38
C GLN A 35 -15.24 2.33 -25.25
N PRO A 36 -14.04 1.76 -25.35
CA PRO A 36 -13.51 0.94 -24.28
C PRO A 36 -13.41 1.83 -23.04
N THR A 37 -14.28 1.57 -22.08
CA THR A 37 -14.16 2.14 -20.72
C THR A 37 -12.78 1.73 -20.23
N GLY A 38 -11.89 2.70 -20.05
CA GLY A 38 -10.51 2.48 -19.65
C GLY A 38 -10.46 1.44 -18.51
N ALA A 39 -9.72 0.37 -18.72
CA ALA A 39 -9.61 -0.71 -17.74
C ALA A 39 -9.18 -0.09 -16.41
N LYS A 40 -10.01 -0.22 -15.37
CA LYS A 40 -9.66 0.25 -14.03
C LYS A 40 -8.38 -0.44 -13.59
N VAL A 41 -7.35 0.35 -13.25
CA VAL A 41 -6.10 -0.17 -12.73
C VAL A 41 -6.39 -0.91 -11.43
N ALA A 42 -5.97 -2.17 -11.33
CA ALA A 42 -6.14 -2.95 -10.11
C ALA A 42 -5.31 -2.34 -8.97
N PRO A 43 -5.88 -2.21 -7.75
CA PRO A 43 -5.15 -1.71 -6.60
C PRO A 43 -3.94 -2.59 -6.24
N GLU A 44 -2.82 -1.96 -5.90
CA GLU A 44 -1.65 -2.63 -5.36
C GLU A 44 -1.87 -3.14 -3.93
N PHE A 45 -1.04 -4.10 -3.57
CA PHE A 45 -0.82 -4.53 -2.19
C PHE A 45 0.51 -4.00 -1.69
N TYR A 46 0.59 -3.68 -0.41
CA TYR A 46 1.81 -3.18 0.20
C TYR A 46 2.19 -4.01 1.41
N VAL A 47 3.46 -4.41 1.49
CA VAL A 47 4.10 -4.74 2.75
C VAL A 47 4.64 -3.43 3.34
N TRP A 48 4.07 -3.03 4.47
CA TRP A 48 4.53 -1.90 5.27
C TRP A 48 5.28 -2.46 6.48
N ARG A 49 6.61 -2.37 6.46
CA ARG A 49 7.49 -2.94 7.48
C ARG A 49 8.11 -1.83 8.31
N GLN A 50 8.03 -1.98 9.63
CA GLN A 50 8.66 -1.11 10.61
C GLN A 50 9.82 -1.84 11.27
N TYR A 51 11.00 -1.24 11.27
CA TYR A 51 12.15 -1.68 12.03
C TYR A 51 12.37 -0.76 13.23
N ILE A 52 12.36 -1.32 14.43
CA ILE A 52 12.68 -0.65 15.68
C ILE A 52 14.13 -0.97 15.99
N LEU A 53 14.94 0.06 16.14
CA LEU A 53 16.40 -0.04 16.21
C LEU A 53 16.92 0.47 17.55
N LYS A 54 18.10 0.00 17.94
CA LYS A 54 18.91 0.56 19.00
C LYS A 54 19.87 1.61 18.41
N ASN A 55 20.16 2.66 19.16
CA ASN A 55 21.22 3.59 18.81
C ASN A 55 22.58 2.87 18.68
N GLY A 56 23.46 3.42 17.87
CA GLY A 56 24.79 2.85 17.60
C GLY A 56 24.88 2.26 16.18
N THR A 57 25.26 1.01 16.04
CA THR A 57 25.57 0.39 14.74
C THR A 57 24.37 -0.08 13.94
N GLN A 58 23.24 -0.34 14.58
CA GLN A 58 22.07 -0.94 13.92
C GLN A 58 21.52 -0.10 12.75
N PRO A 59 21.35 1.24 12.86
CA PRO A 59 20.85 2.04 11.75
C PRO A 59 21.72 1.91 10.49
N ARG A 60 23.05 1.97 10.65
CA ARG A 60 23.97 1.82 9.53
C ARG A 60 23.92 0.41 8.94
N ARG A 61 23.97 -0.63 9.76
CA ARG A 61 23.95 -2.03 9.30
C ARG A 61 22.65 -2.35 8.57
N LEU A 62 21.51 -1.85 9.05
CA LEU A 62 20.22 -2.00 8.35
C LEU A 62 20.21 -1.21 7.03
N ALA A 63 20.78 0.00 7.00
CA ALA A 63 20.90 0.79 5.78
C ALA A 63 21.76 0.10 4.73
N ASP A 64 22.91 -0.43 5.13
CA ASP A 64 23.83 -1.21 4.25
C ASP A 64 23.10 -2.43 3.65
N PHE A 65 22.35 -3.19 4.46
CA PHE A 65 21.53 -4.31 4.00
C PHE A 65 20.46 -3.87 3.01
N LEU A 66 19.68 -2.84 3.35
CA LEU A 66 18.58 -2.38 2.49
C LEU A 66 19.10 -1.85 1.15
N GLN A 67 20.14 -1.02 1.18
CA GLN A 67 20.70 -0.39 -0.01
C GLN A 67 21.40 -1.39 -0.93
N ASN A 68 22.19 -2.30 -0.38
CA ASN A 68 23.11 -3.13 -1.16
C ASN A 68 22.59 -4.54 -1.45
N ALA A 69 21.62 -5.02 -0.67
CA ALA A 69 21.07 -6.37 -0.84
C ALA A 69 19.56 -6.36 -1.12
N ALA A 70 18.73 -5.83 -0.19
CA ALA A 70 17.29 -6.01 -0.24
C ALA A 70 16.63 -5.28 -1.42
N ILE A 71 16.90 -3.96 -1.60
CA ILE A 71 16.28 -3.18 -2.67
C ILE A 71 16.64 -3.69 -4.06
N PRO A 72 17.93 -3.96 -4.38
CA PRO A 72 18.28 -4.55 -5.68
C PRO A 72 17.58 -5.88 -5.95
N ALA A 73 17.48 -6.75 -4.95
CA ALA A 73 16.82 -8.05 -5.10
C ALA A 73 15.31 -7.92 -5.26
N LEU A 74 14.64 -7.07 -4.45
CA LEU A 74 13.21 -6.79 -4.58
C LEU A 74 12.88 -6.21 -5.95
N ASN A 75 13.72 -5.33 -6.48
CA ASN A 75 13.54 -4.78 -7.83
C ASN A 75 13.67 -5.87 -8.90
N ARG A 76 14.59 -6.83 -8.76
CA ARG A 76 14.69 -7.99 -9.67
C ARG A 76 13.45 -8.88 -9.61
N LEU A 77 12.79 -8.97 -8.46
CA LEU A 77 11.52 -9.67 -8.28
C LEU A 77 10.30 -8.85 -8.76
N GLY A 78 10.52 -7.63 -9.30
CA GLY A 78 9.45 -6.78 -9.82
C GLY A 78 8.77 -5.89 -8.79
N HIS A 79 9.27 -5.83 -7.54
CA HIS A 79 8.77 -4.93 -6.51
C HIS A 79 9.50 -3.59 -6.59
N THR A 80 8.85 -2.58 -7.14
CA THR A 80 9.38 -1.22 -7.29
C THR A 80 8.21 -0.23 -7.40
N PRO A 81 8.35 1.02 -6.88
CA PRO A 81 9.49 1.58 -6.15
C PRO A 81 9.50 1.15 -4.66
N ILE A 82 10.67 0.85 -4.11
CA ILE A 82 10.83 0.58 -2.68
C ILE A 82 11.00 1.90 -1.93
N GLY A 83 10.10 2.20 -1.01
CA GLY A 83 10.19 3.35 -0.13
C GLY A 83 10.93 3.00 1.16
N VAL A 84 11.91 3.83 1.55
CA VAL A 84 12.59 3.72 2.84
C VAL A 84 12.56 5.05 3.56
N PHE A 85 12.04 5.06 4.78
CA PHE A 85 11.75 6.28 5.52
C PHE A 85 12.25 6.18 6.95
N GLU A 86 12.94 7.23 7.41
CA GLU A 86 13.42 7.37 8.78
C GLU A 86 12.47 8.23 9.59
N VAL A 87 12.16 7.82 10.82
CA VAL A 87 11.30 8.58 11.72
C VAL A 87 12.02 9.84 12.18
N MET A 88 11.35 10.98 12.02
CA MET A 88 11.78 12.28 12.56
C MET A 88 11.05 12.61 13.86
N ALA A 89 9.73 12.36 13.90
CA ALA A 89 8.89 12.60 15.08
C ALA A 89 7.62 11.73 15.03
N GLY A 90 7.01 11.49 16.21
CA GLY A 90 5.76 10.75 16.36
C GLY A 90 5.91 9.30 16.81
N LEU A 91 7.13 8.76 16.79
CA LEU A 91 7.48 7.42 17.29
C LEU A 91 8.88 7.44 17.93
N PRO A 92 9.22 6.43 18.75
CA PRO A 92 10.59 6.25 19.22
C PRO A 92 11.60 6.20 18.07
N SER A 93 12.78 6.82 18.27
CA SER A 93 13.87 6.86 17.29
C SER A 93 15.12 6.19 17.87
N PRO A 94 15.89 5.42 17.07
CA PRO A 94 15.73 5.25 15.64
C PRO A 94 14.69 4.19 15.27
N THR A 95 13.78 4.59 14.38
CA THR A 95 12.81 3.69 13.73
C THR A 95 12.81 3.97 12.23
N LEU A 96 12.72 2.91 11.44
CA LEU A 96 12.76 2.98 9.98
C LEU A 96 11.59 2.20 9.41
N PHE A 97 10.96 2.76 8.37
CA PHE A 97 9.89 2.11 7.63
C PHE A 97 10.34 1.72 6.22
N VAL A 98 9.85 0.59 5.75
CA VAL A 98 10.03 0.12 4.36
C VAL A 98 8.67 -0.15 3.75
N LEU A 99 8.39 0.48 2.61
CA LEU A 99 7.22 0.24 1.77
C LEU A 99 7.64 -0.64 0.59
N THR A 100 7.04 -1.81 0.47
CA THR A 100 7.23 -2.72 -0.66
C THR A 100 5.91 -2.90 -1.39
N PRO A 101 5.73 -2.30 -2.57
CA PRO A 101 4.52 -2.46 -3.38
C PRO A 101 4.55 -3.75 -4.20
N SER A 102 3.38 -4.25 -4.54
CA SER A 102 3.19 -5.37 -5.47
C SER A 102 1.84 -5.29 -6.17
N SER A 103 1.79 -5.75 -7.40
CA SER A 103 0.55 -5.87 -8.17
C SER A 103 -0.36 -7.01 -7.69
N SER A 104 0.14 -7.96 -6.89
CA SER A 104 -0.64 -9.08 -6.36
C SER A 104 -0.17 -9.53 -4.99
N LEU A 105 -1.09 -10.09 -4.22
CA LEU A 105 -0.80 -10.70 -2.92
C LEU A 105 0.11 -11.93 -3.08
N GLU A 106 -0.11 -12.73 -4.11
CA GLU A 106 0.69 -13.91 -4.42
C GLU A 106 2.17 -13.55 -4.61
N SER A 107 2.44 -12.49 -5.37
CA SER A 107 3.81 -11.99 -5.58
C SER A 107 4.47 -11.54 -4.26
N LEU A 108 3.71 -10.90 -3.34
CA LEU A 108 4.24 -10.54 -2.01
C LEU A 108 4.60 -11.78 -1.20
N LEU A 109 3.77 -12.81 -1.22
CA LEU A 109 4.01 -14.06 -0.49
C LEU A 109 5.18 -14.86 -1.07
N ALA A 110 5.50 -14.66 -2.35
CA ALA A 110 6.61 -15.33 -3.02
C ALA A 110 7.99 -14.64 -2.80
N ILE A 111 8.04 -13.47 -2.15
CA ILE A 111 9.28 -12.70 -1.96
C ILE A 111 10.35 -13.53 -1.27
N GLU A 112 10.04 -14.15 -0.14
CA GLU A 112 11.01 -14.91 0.66
C GLU A 112 11.66 -16.02 -0.18
N ALA A 113 10.84 -16.86 -0.79
CA ALA A 113 11.33 -17.93 -1.67
C ALA A 113 12.07 -17.40 -2.91
N GLY A 114 11.76 -16.20 -3.39
CA GLY A 114 12.48 -15.53 -4.47
C GLY A 114 13.85 -15.05 -4.04
N LEU A 115 13.95 -14.46 -2.86
CA LEU A 115 15.20 -13.98 -2.27
C LEU A 115 16.16 -15.13 -1.95
N GLU A 116 15.67 -16.24 -1.41
CA GLU A 116 16.48 -17.42 -1.11
C GLU A 116 17.16 -18.03 -2.36
N ARG A 117 16.55 -17.86 -3.53
CA ARG A 117 17.08 -18.33 -4.83
C ARG A 117 17.97 -17.31 -5.55
N ASP A 118 18.10 -16.11 -5.00
CA ASP A 118 18.93 -15.06 -5.58
C ASP A 118 20.32 -15.09 -4.96
N ASP A 119 21.28 -15.75 -5.63
CA ASP A 119 22.66 -15.86 -5.16
C ASP A 119 23.34 -14.50 -4.90
N ALA A 120 22.98 -13.47 -5.66
CA ALA A 120 23.52 -12.13 -5.45
C ALA A 120 22.99 -11.51 -4.14
N PHE A 121 21.70 -11.72 -3.87
CA PHE A 121 21.10 -11.34 -2.60
C PHE A 121 21.72 -12.10 -1.44
N MET A 122 21.80 -13.43 -1.51
CA MET A 122 22.31 -14.27 -0.44
C MET A 122 23.75 -13.88 -0.04
N ARG A 123 24.59 -13.57 -1.03
CA ARG A 123 25.97 -13.09 -0.75
C ARG A 123 25.99 -11.69 -0.13
N ALA A 124 25.19 -10.76 -0.67
CA ALA A 124 25.20 -9.37 -0.19
C ALA A 124 24.50 -9.23 1.18
N ALA A 125 23.52 -10.09 1.46
CA ALA A 125 22.74 -10.07 2.70
C ALA A 125 23.40 -10.84 3.86
N ASP A 126 24.49 -11.56 3.62
CA ASP A 126 25.16 -12.41 4.62
C ASP A 126 25.39 -11.72 5.98
N PRO A 127 25.92 -10.48 6.05
CA PRO A 127 26.11 -9.77 7.34
C PRO A 127 24.82 -9.47 8.10
N TYR A 128 23.69 -9.44 7.40
CA TYR A 128 22.36 -9.25 7.99
C TYR A 128 21.74 -10.58 8.40
N LEU A 129 21.76 -11.57 7.51
CA LEU A 129 21.13 -12.88 7.72
C LEU A 129 21.84 -13.69 8.82
N ASN A 130 23.17 -13.60 8.90
CA ASN A 130 23.99 -14.31 9.87
C ASN A 130 24.42 -13.45 11.06
N ALA A 131 23.72 -12.33 11.33
CA ALA A 131 24.01 -11.51 12.49
C ALA A 131 23.78 -12.32 13.79
N PRO A 132 24.77 -12.33 14.73
CA PRO A 132 24.64 -13.12 15.96
C PRO A 132 23.58 -12.52 16.90
N ALA A 133 22.95 -13.36 17.70
CA ALA A 133 21.93 -12.94 18.67
C ALA A 133 22.47 -11.93 19.70
N THR A 134 23.77 -11.91 19.95
CA THR A 134 24.45 -10.94 20.84
C THR A 134 24.66 -9.56 20.21
N ASP A 135 24.55 -9.45 18.87
CA ASP A 135 24.66 -8.20 18.11
C ASP A 135 23.68 -8.18 16.92
N PRO A 136 22.36 -8.14 17.18
CA PRO A 136 21.33 -8.19 16.15
C PRO A 136 21.31 -6.88 15.35
N VAL A 137 20.82 -6.95 14.09
CA VAL A 137 20.73 -5.77 13.21
C VAL A 137 19.56 -4.86 13.57
N TYR A 138 18.55 -5.37 14.25
CA TYR A 138 17.40 -4.62 14.75
C TYR A 138 16.91 -5.21 16.08
N LEU A 139 16.12 -4.45 16.83
CA LEU A 139 15.48 -4.93 18.06
C LEU A 139 14.20 -5.70 17.75
N ARG A 140 13.39 -5.18 16.85
CA ARG A 140 12.09 -5.73 16.46
C ARG A 140 11.72 -5.28 15.07
N GLN A 141 11.02 -6.13 14.34
CA GLN A 141 10.29 -5.70 13.16
C GLN A 141 8.79 -5.99 13.33
N GLU A 142 7.97 -5.08 12.82
CA GLU A 142 6.53 -5.21 12.74
C GLU A 142 6.13 -5.07 11.26
N LEU A 143 5.11 -5.81 10.87
CA LEU A 143 4.69 -5.88 9.48
C LEU A 143 3.18 -5.69 9.38
N SER A 144 2.77 -4.89 8.42
CA SER A 144 1.37 -4.77 8.00
C SER A 144 1.23 -5.08 6.52
N LEU A 145 0.17 -5.80 6.18
CA LEU A 145 -0.28 -5.99 4.82
C LEU A 145 -1.41 -4.99 4.54
N LEU A 146 -1.20 -4.15 3.53
CA LEU A 146 -2.14 -3.10 3.15
C LEU A 146 -2.67 -3.36 1.74
N THR A 147 -3.90 -2.87 1.46
CA THR A 147 -4.48 -2.85 0.11
C THR A 147 -4.73 -1.40 -0.29
N ALA A 148 -4.19 -0.97 -1.42
CA ALA A 148 -4.36 0.37 -1.95
C ALA A 148 -5.84 0.73 -2.18
N PHE A 149 -6.17 2.03 -2.09
CA PHE A 149 -7.50 2.50 -2.46
C PHE A 149 -7.70 2.49 -3.97
N PRO A 150 -8.91 2.18 -4.48
CA PRO A 150 -9.16 2.10 -5.91
C PRO A 150 -8.92 3.40 -6.69
N ASN A 151 -9.06 4.55 -6.02
CA ASN A 151 -8.85 5.89 -6.59
C ASN A 151 -7.41 6.41 -6.42
N VAL A 152 -6.57 5.68 -5.65
CA VAL A 152 -5.11 5.84 -5.56
C VAL A 152 -4.51 4.43 -5.64
N PRO A 153 -4.63 3.75 -6.79
CA PRO A 153 -4.38 2.32 -6.88
C PRO A 153 -2.90 1.92 -6.80
N ARG A 154 -2.00 2.89 -6.91
CA ARG A 154 -0.55 2.70 -6.92
C ARG A 154 0.16 3.74 -6.09
N VAL A 155 1.39 3.43 -5.71
CA VAL A 155 2.31 4.42 -5.13
C VAL A 155 2.55 5.55 -6.13
N GLU A 156 2.37 6.79 -5.67
CA GLU A 156 2.68 8.00 -6.43
C GLU A 156 4.05 8.52 -5.97
N VAL A 157 5.04 8.39 -6.85
CA VAL A 157 6.40 8.86 -6.56
C VAL A 157 6.44 10.39 -6.69
N PRO A 158 6.85 11.13 -5.62
CA PRO A 158 6.92 12.59 -5.69
C PRO A 158 7.88 13.07 -6.77
N ALA A 159 7.52 14.12 -7.49
CA ALA A 159 8.38 14.70 -8.55
C ALA A 159 9.77 15.11 -8.02
N ALA A 160 9.85 15.59 -6.76
CA ALA A 160 11.11 15.95 -6.10
C ALA A 160 12.04 14.74 -5.84
N THR A 161 11.57 13.50 -5.99
CA THR A 161 12.39 12.29 -5.75
C THR A 161 13.55 12.21 -6.73
N ALA A 162 13.31 12.41 -8.02
CA ALA A 162 14.36 12.36 -9.05
C ALA A 162 15.47 13.39 -8.81
N ALA A 163 15.08 14.60 -8.39
CA ALA A 163 16.00 15.68 -8.06
C ALA A 163 16.62 15.57 -6.66
N LYS A 164 16.25 14.55 -5.86
CA LYS A 164 16.61 14.43 -4.45
C LYS A 164 16.32 15.69 -3.62
N GLY A 165 15.31 16.47 -4.04
CA GLY A 165 14.88 17.68 -3.38
C GLY A 165 14.33 17.44 -1.96
N PRO A 166 14.15 18.50 -1.16
CA PRO A 166 13.56 18.40 0.17
C PRO A 166 12.18 17.72 0.11
N ARG A 167 11.97 16.74 0.97
CA ARG A 167 10.71 16.00 1.12
C ARG A 167 10.49 15.68 2.59
N LEU A 168 9.35 16.13 3.08
CA LEU A 168 8.82 15.74 4.38
C LEU A 168 7.63 14.83 4.14
N PHE A 169 7.68 13.61 4.63
CA PHE A 169 6.56 12.70 4.55
C PHE A 169 5.75 12.73 5.85
N GLU A 170 4.44 12.74 5.71
CA GLU A 170 3.49 12.64 6.82
C GLU A 170 2.72 11.33 6.67
N LEU A 171 3.03 10.36 7.53
CA LEU A 171 2.30 9.10 7.64
C LEU A 171 1.16 9.27 8.63
N ARG A 172 -0.05 8.92 8.23
CA ARG A 172 -1.22 8.97 9.10
C ARG A 172 -1.91 7.62 9.14
N THR A 173 -2.22 7.17 10.36
CA THR A 173 -3.04 5.97 10.61
C THR A 173 -4.32 6.39 11.30
N TYR A 174 -5.45 6.02 10.70
CA TYR A 174 -6.78 6.27 11.25
C TYR A 174 -7.37 4.96 11.73
N GLU A 175 -7.63 4.88 13.03
CA GLU A 175 -8.24 3.73 13.68
C GLU A 175 -9.74 3.99 13.87
N SER A 176 -10.56 2.97 13.66
CA SER A 176 -12.00 3.04 13.89
C SER A 176 -12.42 2.05 14.98
N HIS A 177 -13.52 2.32 15.67
CA HIS A 177 -14.01 1.47 16.76
C HIS A 177 -14.68 0.16 16.30
N ASN A 178 -14.99 0.05 15.00
CA ASN A 178 -15.50 -1.17 14.37
C ASN A 178 -15.39 -1.09 12.84
N GLU A 179 -15.66 -2.21 12.17
CA GLU A 179 -15.55 -2.34 10.72
C GLU A 179 -16.55 -1.48 9.94
N ARG A 180 -17.72 -1.18 10.51
CA ARG A 180 -18.73 -0.31 9.88
C ARG A 180 -18.21 1.13 9.81
N ALA A 181 -17.70 1.64 10.91
CA ALA A 181 -17.08 2.97 11.00
C ALA A 181 -15.85 3.06 10.08
N HIS A 182 -15.00 2.03 10.08
CA HIS A 182 -13.87 1.94 9.18
C HIS A 182 -14.29 2.01 7.70
N ARG A 183 -15.29 1.22 7.28
CA ARG A 183 -15.81 1.28 5.91
C ARG A 183 -16.37 2.65 5.57
N ALA A 184 -17.04 3.33 6.51
CA ALA A 184 -17.52 4.69 6.30
C ALA A 184 -16.35 5.66 6.05
N LYS A 185 -15.27 5.60 6.87
CA LYS A 185 -14.09 6.45 6.64
C LYS A 185 -13.39 6.14 5.32
N VAL A 186 -13.23 4.87 4.95
CA VAL A 186 -12.70 4.49 3.63
C VAL A 186 -13.54 5.10 2.50
N ARG A 187 -14.89 5.02 2.57
CA ARG A 187 -15.78 5.61 1.56
C ARG A 187 -15.63 7.13 1.43
N MET A 188 -15.36 7.86 2.50
CA MET A 188 -15.06 9.29 2.39
C MET A 188 -13.88 9.54 1.45
N PHE A 189 -12.82 8.77 1.57
CA PHE A 189 -11.64 8.88 0.72
C PHE A 189 -11.88 8.35 -0.70
N THR A 190 -12.58 7.21 -0.87
CA THR A 190 -12.70 6.55 -2.16
C THR A 190 -13.85 7.05 -3.02
N ASP A 191 -15.03 7.26 -2.42
CA ASP A 191 -16.29 7.45 -3.15
C ASP A 191 -16.83 8.89 -3.00
N MET A 192 -16.47 9.58 -1.89
CA MET A 192 -17.04 10.89 -1.55
C MET A 192 -16.06 12.06 -1.83
N GLY A 193 -14.89 11.77 -2.41
CA GLY A 193 -13.99 12.78 -2.97
C GLY A 193 -13.00 13.42 -2.00
N GLU A 194 -12.78 12.86 -0.77
CA GLU A 194 -11.83 13.43 0.17
C GLU A 194 -10.40 13.50 -0.40
N VAL A 195 -9.96 12.50 -1.19
CA VAL A 195 -8.65 12.52 -1.88
C VAL A 195 -8.58 13.66 -2.91
N ASP A 196 -9.67 13.92 -3.63
CA ASP A 196 -9.69 15.01 -4.62
C ASP A 196 -9.62 16.37 -3.93
N ILE A 197 -10.28 16.53 -2.76
CA ILE A 197 -10.14 17.72 -1.93
C ILE A 197 -8.69 17.89 -1.49
N PHE A 198 -8.01 16.82 -1.04
CA PHE A 198 -6.59 16.84 -0.69
C PHE A 198 -5.74 17.42 -1.84
N ARG A 199 -5.91 16.89 -3.05
CA ARG A 199 -5.16 17.34 -4.23
C ARG A 199 -5.41 18.82 -4.55
N LYS A 200 -6.67 19.27 -4.48
CA LYS A 200 -7.06 20.68 -4.75
C LYS A 200 -6.36 21.66 -3.81
N VAL A 201 -6.12 21.28 -2.57
CA VAL A 201 -5.53 22.17 -1.54
C VAL A 201 -4.02 21.97 -1.36
N GLY A 202 -3.39 21.14 -2.20
CA GLY A 202 -1.94 20.90 -2.17
C GLY A 202 -1.47 19.87 -1.14
N LEU A 203 -2.37 19.04 -0.61
CA LEU A 203 -2.01 17.82 0.11
C LEU A 203 -1.72 16.72 -0.91
N THR A 204 -0.45 16.43 -1.12
CA THR A 204 0.02 15.53 -2.21
C THR A 204 0.10 14.08 -1.72
N PRO A 205 -0.72 13.16 -2.27
CA PRO A 205 -0.67 11.75 -1.95
C PRO A 205 0.65 11.08 -2.34
N VAL A 206 1.07 10.08 -1.54
CA VAL A 206 2.07 9.07 -1.91
C VAL A 206 1.38 7.71 -2.02
N PHE A 207 0.56 7.34 -1.04
CA PHE A 207 -0.34 6.21 -1.11
C PHE A 207 -1.51 6.39 -0.14
N PHE A 208 -2.61 5.70 -0.41
CA PHE A 208 -3.75 5.50 0.48
C PHE A 208 -4.09 4.02 0.49
N ALA A 209 -4.25 3.44 1.68
CA ALA A 209 -4.51 2.01 1.82
C ALA A 209 -5.34 1.70 3.07
N ARG A 210 -6.08 0.59 3.02
CA ARG A 210 -6.65 -0.03 4.22
C ARG A 210 -5.71 -1.10 4.75
N THR A 211 -5.64 -1.25 6.06
CA THR A 211 -4.94 -2.36 6.69
C THR A 211 -5.75 -3.64 6.48
N PHE A 212 -5.14 -4.63 5.79
CA PHE A 212 -5.72 -5.95 5.60
C PHE A 212 -5.33 -6.89 6.76
N VAL A 213 -4.05 -6.85 7.15
CA VAL A 213 -3.51 -7.54 8.33
C VAL A 213 -2.46 -6.64 8.96
N GLY A 214 -2.52 -6.43 10.27
CA GLY A 214 -1.55 -5.62 10.99
C GLY A 214 -2.04 -5.21 12.37
N PRO A 215 -1.25 -4.43 13.11
CA PRO A 215 -1.68 -3.85 14.38
C PRO A 215 -2.76 -2.77 14.17
N ARG A 216 -3.50 -2.45 15.24
CA ARG A 216 -4.46 -1.33 15.30
C ARG A 216 -5.62 -1.42 14.32
N MET A 217 -6.11 -2.63 14.07
CA MET A 217 -7.27 -2.85 13.19
C MET A 217 -8.60 -2.63 13.93
N PRO A 218 -9.66 -2.19 13.21
CA PRO A 218 -9.66 -1.83 11.79
C PRO A 218 -9.07 -0.43 11.57
N SER A 219 -8.21 -0.29 10.57
CA SER A 219 -7.52 0.97 10.28
C SER A 219 -7.26 1.19 8.80
N LEU A 220 -7.08 2.45 8.43
CA LEU A 220 -6.50 2.86 7.16
C LEU A 220 -5.21 3.63 7.40
N VAL A 221 -4.33 3.60 6.42
CA VAL A 221 -3.02 4.25 6.46
C VAL A 221 -2.83 5.02 5.16
N TYR A 222 -2.35 6.24 5.27
CA TYR A 222 -1.95 7.01 4.09
C TYR A 222 -0.70 7.83 4.37
N MET A 223 -0.02 8.18 3.30
CA MET A 223 1.17 9.02 3.33
C MET A 223 1.00 10.20 2.39
N LEU A 224 1.31 11.38 2.90
CA LEU A 224 1.42 12.62 2.13
C LEU A 224 2.88 13.03 2.04
N VAL A 225 3.21 13.80 1.00
CA VAL A 225 4.51 14.46 0.88
C VAL A 225 4.33 15.98 0.87
N HIS A 226 5.23 16.65 1.57
CA HIS A 226 5.33 18.11 1.66
C HIS A 226 6.76 18.54 1.38
N GLU A 227 6.94 19.76 0.93
CA GLU A 227 8.28 20.34 0.80
C GLU A 227 8.97 20.48 2.17
N ASN A 228 8.21 20.99 3.15
CA ASN A 228 8.66 21.23 4.53
C ASN A 228 7.44 21.41 5.46
N MET A 229 7.68 21.68 6.76
CA MET A 229 6.62 21.89 7.74
C MET A 229 5.74 23.11 7.43
N ALA A 230 6.30 24.19 6.92
CA ALA A 230 5.52 25.39 6.59
C ALA A 230 4.56 25.12 5.41
N GLY A 231 5.02 24.40 4.38
CA GLY A 231 4.17 23.95 3.28
C GLY A 231 3.06 23.01 3.75
N ARG A 232 3.39 22.10 4.67
CA ARG A 232 2.40 21.23 5.32
C ARG A 232 1.30 22.03 6.04
N GLU A 233 1.68 22.95 6.92
CA GLU A 233 0.71 23.77 7.67
C GLU A 233 -0.20 24.54 6.73
N LYS A 234 0.36 25.19 5.69
CA LYS A 234 -0.41 25.90 4.68
C LYS A 234 -1.46 25.00 3.99
N SER A 235 -1.07 23.80 3.58
CA SER A 235 -1.98 22.88 2.88
C SER A 235 -3.07 22.33 3.83
N TRP A 236 -2.73 22.02 5.09
CA TRP A 236 -3.72 21.60 6.08
C TRP A 236 -4.69 22.73 6.47
N ASP A 237 -4.21 23.98 6.56
CA ASP A 237 -5.09 25.13 6.78
C ASP A 237 -6.06 25.32 5.62
N ALA A 238 -5.57 25.23 4.39
CA ALA A 238 -6.40 25.27 3.20
C ALA A 238 -7.44 24.13 3.18
N PHE A 239 -7.07 22.93 3.61
CA PHE A 239 -7.99 21.81 3.74
C PHE A 239 -9.09 22.09 4.78
N ARG A 240 -8.72 22.47 6.02
CA ARG A 240 -9.67 22.72 7.10
C ARG A 240 -10.67 23.84 6.79
N THR A 241 -10.24 24.82 6.00
CA THR A 241 -11.07 25.96 5.60
C THR A 241 -11.84 25.73 4.31
N SER A 242 -11.52 24.69 3.54
CA SER A 242 -12.16 24.36 2.26
C SER A 242 -13.69 24.19 2.41
N PRO A 243 -14.51 24.83 1.57
CA PRO A 243 -15.95 24.59 1.51
C PRO A 243 -16.30 23.13 1.19
N ASP A 244 -15.54 22.50 0.27
CA ASP A 244 -15.74 21.10 -0.12
C ASP A 244 -15.56 20.16 1.09
N TRP A 245 -14.51 20.38 1.89
CA TRP A 245 -14.29 19.61 3.13
C TRP A 245 -15.40 19.84 4.16
N LYS A 246 -15.78 21.09 4.40
CA LYS A 246 -16.85 21.40 5.35
C LYS A 246 -18.16 20.73 4.98
N THR A 247 -18.51 20.69 3.71
CA THR A 247 -19.68 19.99 3.19
C THR A 247 -19.59 18.48 3.42
N LEU A 248 -18.44 17.89 3.08
CA LEU A 248 -18.20 16.47 3.26
C LEU A 248 -18.26 16.06 4.74
N ALA A 249 -17.56 16.79 5.60
CA ALA A 249 -17.50 16.51 7.04
C ALA A 249 -18.85 16.68 7.76
N ALA A 250 -19.76 17.50 7.21
CA ALA A 250 -21.11 17.70 7.73
C ALA A 250 -22.10 16.60 7.30
N THR A 251 -21.67 15.63 6.48
CA THR A 251 -22.55 14.53 6.06
C THR A 251 -22.90 13.65 7.27
N PRO A 252 -24.19 13.44 7.58
CA PRO A 252 -24.61 12.64 8.73
C PRO A 252 -24.02 11.22 8.69
N GLY A 253 -23.45 10.78 9.83
CA GLY A 253 -22.81 9.46 9.97
C GLY A 253 -21.40 9.38 9.40
N PHE A 254 -20.78 10.51 9.00
CA PHE A 254 -19.43 10.56 8.44
C PHE A 254 -18.48 11.54 9.14
N SER A 255 -18.90 12.17 10.23
CA SER A 255 -17.98 13.01 11.00
C SER A 255 -16.85 12.16 11.62
N ASP A 256 -15.65 12.70 11.73
CA ASP A 256 -14.53 12.00 12.36
C ASP A 256 -14.88 11.57 13.81
N ALA A 257 -15.66 12.37 14.53
CA ALA A 257 -16.12 12.01 15.88
C ALA A 257 -16.98 10.74 15.92
N GLU A 258 -17.68 10.41 14.83
CA GLU A 258 -18.53 9.22 14.74
C GLU A 258 -17.78 7.98 14.23
N ILE A 259 -16.74 8.14 13.40
CA ILE A 259 -16.16 7.02 12.66
C ILE A 259 -14.65 6.83 12.89
N VAL A 260 -13.96 7.76 13.55
CA VAL A 260 -12.53 7.69 13.86
C VAL A 260 -12.32 7.71 15.37
N THR A 261 -11.63 6.69 15.89
CA THR A 261 -11.32 6.59 17.32
C THR A 261 -9.98 7.26 17.65
N ASN A 262 -9.00 7.11 16.77
CA ASN A 262 -7.66 7.60 16.99
C ASN A 262 -6.97 7.94 15.66
N ILE A 263 -6.12 8.97 15.68
CA ILE A 263 -5.26 9.36 14.55
C ILE A 263 -3.83 9.42 15.05
N THR A 264 -2.99 8.55 14.50
CA THR A 264 -1.54 8.62 14.72
C THR A 264 -0.89 9.35 13.56
N THR A 265 -0.04 10.33 13.85
CA THR A 265 0.74 11.06 12.84
C THR A 265 2.22 10.85 13.10
N VAL A 266 2.97 10.46 12.07
CA VAL A 266 4.41 10.25 12.10
C VAL A 266 5.07 11.06 11.00
N PHE A 267 6.08 11.85 11.34
CA PHE A 267 6.89 12.59 10.39
C PHE A 267 8.13 11.80 10.01
N LEU A 268 8.37 11.72 8.71
CA LEU A 268 9.39 10.88 8.13
C LEU A 268 10.26 11.69 7.13
N ARG A 269 11.52 11.32 7.01
CA ARG A 269 12.37 11.73 5.89
C ARG A 269 12.76 10.50 5.08
N PRO A 270 12.96 10.64 3.76
CA PRO A 270 13.42 9.51 2.95
C PRO A 270 14.88 9.21 3.27
N ALA A 271 15.25 7.93 3.32
CA ALA A 271 16.65 7.54 3.27
C ALA A 271 17.26 7.94 1.90
N ALA A 272 18.56 8.18 1.84
CA ALA A 272 19.23 8.64 0.62
C ALA A 272 19.07 7.65 -0.56
N TYR A 273 18.86 6.37 -0.25
CA TYR A 273 18.66 5.28 -1.19
C TYR A 273 17.18 4.90 -1.40
N SER A 274 16.25 5.63 -0.79
CA SER A 274 14.81 5.45 -1.05
C SER A 274 14.47 5.74 -2.50
N GLN A 275 13.58 4.93 -3.08
CA GLN A 275 13.08 5.12 -4.44
C GLN A 275 11.81 5.99 -4.50
N ILE A 276 11.36 6.46 -3.33
CA ILE A 276 10.20 7.34 -3.17
C ILE A 276 10.61 8.66 -2.53
#